data_3ec91637298ccf54e04a6a902c483632
#
_entry.id   3ec91637298ccf54e04a6a902c483632
#
_cell.length_a   1.000
_cell.length_b   1.000
_cell.length_c   1.000
_cell.angle_alpha   90.00
_cell.angle_beta   90.00
_cell.angle_gamma   90.00
#
_symmetry.space_group_name_H-M   'P 1'
#
loop_
_entity.id
_entity.type
_entity.pdbx_description
1 polymer ?
#
loop_
_entity_poly.entity_id
_entity_poly.type
_entity_poly.pdbx_seq_one_letter_code
_entity_poly.pdbx_strand_id
1 'polypeptide(L)'
;MPRETDTKERIERSAMRLFVERGFGETSIREIALQAGVSQGAMYNHYVSKGELAWELFSRYFSEIGQELRRIAAEQRDIGAQMRGMVRHVFRRFDEDWVLVRYVFFARHMHLSRVSRRLGNPYLVFRTVIGEAVRHGEIPRQDIELSTSMVTGAIIQTIDVKIVSDRLDGPLAHHADAVAMGCLRLLQG
;
A
#
# COMPACT_ATOMS: atom_id res chain seq x y z
N MET A 1 -28.89 18.09 -1.85
CA MET A 1 -28.62 16.64 -1.67
C MET A 1 -27.16 16.40 -1.99
N PRO A 2 -26.40 15.64 -1.17
CA PRO A 2 -25.02 15.26 -1.51
C PRO A 2 -25.03 14.54 -2.86
N ARG A 3 -24.03 14.79 -3.70
CA ARG A 3 -23.87 14.09 -4.98
C ARG A 3 -23.60 12.60 -4.70
N GLU A 4 -24.04 11.71 -5.57
CA GLU A 4 -23.85 10.24 -5.43
C GLU A 4 -22.38 9.86 -5.23
N THR A 5 -21.48 10.58 -5.90
CA THR A 5 -20.01 10.47 -5.73
C THR A 5 -19.55 10.77 -4.30
N ASP A 6 -20.10 11.82 -3.67
CA ASP A 6 -19.79 12.20 -2.29
C ASP A 6 -20.25 11.11 -1.28
N THR A 7 -21.40 10.48 -1.53
CA THR A 7 -21.91 9.39 -0.71
C THR A 7 -20.99 8.16 -0.78
N LYS A 8 -20.54 7.76 -1.97
CA LYS A 8 -19.63 6.63 -2.17
C LYS A 8 -18.31 6.86 -1.45
N GLU A 9 -17.71 8.03 -1.61
CA GLU A 9 -16.44 8.39 -0.97
C GLU A 9 -16.54 8.38 0.56
N ARG A 10 -17.64 8.87 1.13
CA ARG A 10 -17.89 8.84 2.58
C ARG A 10 -18.00 7.41 3.11
N ILE A 11 -18.71 6.54 2.40
CA ILE A 11 -18.81 5.11 2.71
C ILE A 11 -17.43 4.46 2.71
N GLU A 12 -16.67 4.64 1.64
CA GLU A 12 -15.35 4.07 1.45
C GLU A 12 -14.37 4.52 2.54
N ARG A 13 -14.34 5.82 2.84
CA ARG A 13 -13.48 6.39 3.87
C ARG A 13 -13.83 5.89 5.26
N SER A 14 -15.12 5.82 5.59
CA SER A 14 -15.61 5.27 6.86
C SER A 14 -15.27 3.78 7.00
N ALA A 15 -15.44 3.01 5.93
CA ALA A 15 -15.11 1.60 5.92
C ALA A 15 -13.60 1.36 6.16
N MET A 16 -12.72 2.04 5.41
CA MET A 16 -11.28 1.90 5.59
C MET A 16 -10.87 2.24 7.02
N ARG A 17 -11.39 3.33 7.59
CA ARG A 17 -11.09 3.75 8.96
C ARG A 17 -11.51 2.68 9.96
N LEU A 18 -12.74 2.17 9.89
CA LEU A 18 -13.23 1.12 10.79
C LEU A 18 -12.43 -0.18 10.64
N PHE A 19 -12.11 -0.58 9.42
CA PHE A 19 -11.30 -1.78 9.18
C PHE A 19 -9.89 -1.66 9.78
N VAL A 20 -9.31 -0.46 9.74
CA VAL A 20 -7.98 -0.19 10.30
C VAL A 20 -8.02 -0.10 11.83
N GLU A 21 -9.06 0.51 12.42
CA GLU A 21 -9.16 0.75 13.85
C GLU A 21 -9.65 -0.47 14.64
N ARG A 22 -10.61 -1.23 14.09
CA ARG A 22 -11.29 -2.34 14.79
C ARG A 22 -11.04 -3.70 14.17
N GLY A 23 -10.55 -3.72 12.93
CA GLY A 23 -10.42 -4.94 12.15
C GLY A 23 -11.67 -5.25 11.32
N PHE A 24 -11.48 -6.07 10.28
CA PHE A 24 -12.54 -6.45 9.36
C PHE A 24 -13.65 -7.26 10.05
N GLY A 25 -13.29 -8.19 10.94
CA GLY A 25 -14.25 -9.06 11.63
C GLY A 25 -15.26 -8.26 12.47
N GLU A 26 -14.75 -7.36 13.29
CA GLU A 26 -15.52 -6.56 14.25
C GLU A 26 -16.28 -5.38 13.64
N THR A 27 -16.09 -5.11 12.34
CA THR A 27 -16.80 -4.03 11.64
C THR A 27 -18.05 -4.54 10.96
N SER A 28 -19.18 -3.87 11.16
CA SER A 28 -20.46 -4.18 10.50
C SER A 28 -20.84 -3.14 9.45
N ILE A 29 -21.67 -3.54 8.47
CA ILE A 29 -22.28 -2.62 7.47
C ILE A 29 -23.06 -1.50 8.15
N ARG A 30 -23.74 -1.80 9.25
CA ARG A 30 -24.50 -0.82 10.03
C ARG A 30 -23.60 0.28 10.61
N GLU A 31 -22.46 -0.09 11.16
CA GLU A 31 -21.49 0.86 11.72
C GLU A 31 -20.86 1.71 10.62
N ILE A 32 -20.53 1.11 9.47
CA ILE A 32 -20.02 1.86 8.31
C ILE A 32 -21.07 2.88 7.85
N ALA A 33 -22.34 2.49 7.71
CA ALA A 33 -23.42 3.39 7.32
C ALA A 33 -23.60 4.53 8.31
N LEU A 34 -23.60 4.22 9.61
CA LEU A 34 -23.71 5.21 10.69
C LEU A 34 -22.55 6.22 10.64
N GLN A 35 -21.32 5.76 10.52
CA GLN A 35 -20.13 6.62 10.46
C GLN A 35 -20.09 7.45 9.18
N ALA A 36 -20.55 6.89 8.06
CA ALA A 36 -20.68 7.59 6.78
C ALA A 36 -21.85 8.59 6.74
N GLY A 37 -22.76 8.56 7.74
CA GLY A 37 -23.97 9.38 7.78
C GLY A 37 -24.94 9.05 6.64
N VAL A 38 -25.09 7.76 6.33
CA VAL A 38 -26.01 7.24 5.30
C VAL A 38 -26.91 6.15 5.86
N SER A 39 -28.01 5.84 5.17
CA SER A 39 -28.86 4.70 5.53
C SER A 39 -28.20 3.38 5.11
N GLN A 40 -28.56 2.26 5.77
CA GLN A 40 -28.12 0.94 5.32
C GLN A 40 -28.61 0.62 3.88
N GLY A 41 -29.78 1.09 3.50
CA GLY A 41 -30.28 0.96 2.13
C GLY A 41 -29.35 1.65 1.11
N ALA A 42 -28.88 2.85 1.43
CA ALA A 42 -27.90 3.55 0.59
C ALA A 42 -26.56 2.77 0.48
N MET A 43 -26.12 2.10 1.55
CA MET A 43 -24.96 1.21 1.50
C MET A 43 -25.14 0.08 0.48
N TYR A 44 -26.29 -0.61 0.54
CA TYR A 44 -26.58 -1.74 -0.36
C TYR A 44 -26.78 -1.34 -1.82
N ASN A 45 -27.09 -0.07 -2.10
CA ASN A 45 -27.10 0.47 -3.47
C ASN A 45 -25.69 0.55 -4.08
N HIS A 46 -24.66 0.68 -3.24
CA HIS A 46 -23.26 0.78 -3.69
C HIS A 46 -22.50 -0.54 -3.57
N TYR A 47 -22.77 -1.35 -2.53
CA TYR A 47 -22.00 -2.55 -2.23
C TYR A 47 -22.90 -3.69 -1.74
N VAL A 48 -22.82 -4.83 -2.40
CA VAL A 48 -23.65 -6.01 -2.08
C VAL A 48 -23.28 -6.60 -0.71
N SER A 49 -22.02 -6.47 -0.29
CA SER A 49 -21.56 -6.99 0.99
C SER A 49 -20.33 -6.22 1.53
N LYS A 50 -20.07 -6.38 2.83
CA LYS A 50 -18.83 -5.89 3.47
C LYS A 50 -17.56 -6.43 2.80
N GLY A 51 -17.60 -7.71 2.41
CA GLY A 51 -16.47 -8.35 1.73
C GLY A 51 -16.20 -7.80 0.34
N GLU A 52 -17.27 -7.44 -0.38
CA GLU A 52 -17.13 -6.84 -1.71
C GLU A 52 -16.63 -5.40 -1.63
N LEU A 53 -17.15 -4.59 -0.69
CA LEU A 53 -16.62 -3.27 -0.39
C LEU A 53 -15.11 -3.34 -0.05
N ALA A 54 -14.73 -4.23 0.85
CA ALA A 54 -13.31 -4.39 1.23
C ALA A 54 -12.45 -4.83 0.04
N TRP A 55 -12.94 -5.75 -0.80
CA TRP A 55 -12.20 -6.18 -1.99
C TRP A 55 -12.06 -5.05 -3.02
N GLU A 56 -13.12 -4.31 -3.31
CA GLU A 56 -13.08 -3.21 -4.28
C GLU A 56 -12.09 -2.12 -3.83
N LEU A 57 -12.15 -1.72 -2.56
CA LEU A 57 -11.21 -0.76 -1.98
C LEU A 57 -9.76 -1.26 -2.08
N PHE A 58 -9.52 -2.49 -1.62
CA PHE A 58 -8.18 -3.07 -1.66
C PHE A 58 -7.65 -3.17 -3.09
N SER A 59 -8.41 -3.76 -4.01
CA SER A 59 -7.94 -4.00 -5.37
C SER A 59 -7.63 -2.70 -6.12
N ARG A 60 -8.45 -1.67 -5.91
CA ARG A 60 -8.24 -0.35 -6.51
C ARG A 60 -6.95 0.29 -5.98
N TYR A 61 -6.83 0.51 -4.68
CA TYR A 61 -5.69 1.22 -4.11
C TYR A 61 -4.38 0.43 -4.20
N PHE A 62 -4.45 -0.89 -4.09
CA PHE A 62 -3.29 -1.76 -4.30
C PHE A 62 -2.76 -1.66 -5.73
N SER A 63 -3.67 -1.61 -6.72
CA SER A 63 -3.32 -1.44 -8.13
C SER A 63 -2.78 -0.04 -8.42
N GLU A 64 -3.39 1.01 -7.85
CA GLU A 64 -2.94 2.40 -8.00
C GLU A 64 -1.50 2.57 -7.48
N ILE A 65 -1.21 2.11 -6.26
CA ILE A 65 0.14 2.17 -5.69
C ILE A 65 1.15 1.46 -6.61
N GLY A 66 0.81 0.27 -7.10
CA GLY A 66 1.71 -0.48 -7.99
C GLY A 66 1.93 0.20 -9.34
N GLN A 67 0.91 0.86 -9.89
CA GLN A 67 1.05 1.64 -11.14
C GLN A 67 1.92 2.88 -10.93
N GLU A 68 1.73 3.60 -9.82
CA GLU A 68 2.55 4.75 -9.44
C GLU A 68 4.03 4.36 -9.26
N LEU A 69 4.30 3.26 -8.55
CA LEU A 69 5.66 2.74 -8.38
C LEU A 69 6.30 2.35 -9.71
N ARG A 70 5.53 1.71 -10.61
CA ARG A 70 6.03 1.34 -11.94
C ARG A 70 6.39 2.57 -12.76
N ARG A 71 5.57 3.62 -12.73
CA ARG A 71 5.86 4.89 -13.41
C ARG A 71 7.13 5.53 -12.85
N ILE A 72 7.26 5.60 -11.53
CA ILE A 72 8.45 6.14 -10.87
C ILE A 72 9.71 5.35 -11.28
N ALA A 73 9.64 4.02 -11.26
CA ALA A 73 10.77 3.18 -11.67
C ALA A 73 11.16 3.42 -13.14
N ALA A 74 10.18 3.57 -14.04
CA ALA A 74 10.45 3.79 -15.47
C ALA A 74 11.07 5.17 -15.78
N GLU A 75 10.88 6.17 -14.92
CA GLU A 75 11.46 7.51 -15.05
C GLU A 75 12.93 7.58 -14.59
N GLN A 76 13.44 6.54 -13.95
CA GLN A 76 14.79 6.51 -13.37
C GLN A 76 15.70 5.55 -14.14
N ARG A 77 17.01 5.85 -14.15
CA ARG A 77 18.00 5.13 -14.98
C ARG A 77 18.74 4.00 -14.26
N ASP A 78 18.83 4.06 -12.93
CA ASP A 78 19.59 3.13 -12.12
C ASP A 78 18.81 2.68 -10.88
N ILE A 79 19.20 1.52 -10.34
CA ILE A 79 18.54 0.92 -9.17
C ILE A 79 18.53 1.87 -7.96
N GLY A 80 19.57 2.70 -7.79
CA GLY A 80 19.67 3.62 -6.66
C GLY A 80 18.61 4.72 -6.73
N ALA A 81 18.42 5.33 -7.90
CA ALA A 81 17.41 6.36 -8.13
C ALA A 81 15.99 5.76 -8.09
N GLN A 82 15.80 4.58 -8.68
CA GLN A 82 14.54 3.83 -8.63
C GLN A 82 14.14 3.54 -7.18
N MET A 83 15.04 2.98 -6.38
CA MET A 83 14.79 2.64 -4.98
C MET A 83 14.42 3.87 -4.16
N ARG A 84 15.22 4.95 -4.26
CA ARG A 84 14.92 6.22 -3.56
C ARG A 84 13.56 6.79 -3.95
N GLY A 85 13.25 6.81 -5.25
CA GLY A 85 11.97 7.31 -5.76
C GLY A 85 10.77 6.52 -5.23
N MET A 86 10.85 5.19 -5.30
CA MET A 86 9.78 4.30 -4.86
C MET A 86 9.57 4.35 -3.34
N VAL A 87 10.63 4.30 -2.53
CA VAL A 87 10.53 4.38 -1.07
C VAL A 87 9.96 5.74 -0.64
N ARG A 88 10.46 6.83 -1.20
CA ARG A 88 9.97 8.18 -0.93
C ARG A 88 8.48 8.33 -1.28
N HIS A 89 8.05 7.73 -2.40
CA HIS A 89 6.66 7.75 -2.80
C HIS A 89 5.75 7.03 -1.78
N VAL A 90 6.11 5.81 -1.37
CA VAL A 90 5.34 5.03 -0.40
C VAL A 90 5.23 5.79 0.93
N PHE A 91 6.31 6.36 1.42
CA PHE A 91 6.32 7.07 2.70
C PHE A 91 5.54 8.38 2.63
N ARG A 92 5.65 9.14 1.53
CA ARG A 92 4.85 10.33 1.31
C ARG A 92 3.35 10.02 1.22
N ARG A 93 2.96 8.94 0.53
CA ARG A 93 1.57 8.48 0.50
C ARG A 93 1.06 8.11 1.90
N PHE A 94 1.93 7.53 2.74
CA PHE A 94 1.59 7.28 4.14
C PHE A 94 1.37 8.59 4.91
N ASP A 95 2.24 9.57 4.79
CA ASP A 95 2.10 10.86 5.47
C ASP A 95 0.83 11.60 5.02
N GLU A 96 0.47 11.51 3.74
CA GLU A 96 -0.74 12.12 3.17
C GLU A 96 -2.02 11.40 3.61
N ASP A 97 -2.00 10.07 3.66
CA ASP A 97 -3.15 9.22 4.02
C ASP A 97 -2.71 7.89 4.67
N TRP A 98 -2.38 7.95 5.95
CA TRP A 98 -1.95 6.77 6.71
C TRP A 98 -3.07 5.70 6.82
N VAL A 99 -4.34 6.10 6.82
CA VAL A 99 -5.49 5.17 6.87
C VAL A 99 -5.53 4.31 5.61
N LEU A 100 -5.39 4.93 4.44
CA LEU A 100 -5.37 4.23 3.16
C LEU A 100 -4.19 3.26 3.09
N VAL A 101 -2.98 3.73 3.39
CA VAL A 101 -1.77 2.90 3.28
C VAL A 101 -1.84 1.74 4.27
N ARG A 102 -2.23 1.99 5.53
CA ARG A 102 -2.42 0.95 6.54
C ARG A 102 -3.49 -0.06 6.11
N TYR A 103 -4.61 0.42 5.57
CA TYR A 103 -5.67 -0.44 5.05
C TYR A 103 -5.15 -1.38 3.96
N VAL A 104 -4.45 -0.87 2.97
CA VAL A 104 -3.91 -1.67 1.85
C VAL A 104 -2.93 -2.74 2.36
N PHE A 105 -2.02 -2.40 3.28
CA PHE A 105 -1.08 -3.36 3.84
C PHE A 105 -1.78 -4.43 4.67
N PHE A 106 -2.76 -4.07 5.48
CA PHE A 106 -3.51 -5.00 6.32
C PHE A 106 -4.42 -5.92 5.48
N ALA A 107 -5.17 -5.34 4.56
CA ALA A 107 -6.11 -6.07 3.70
C ALA A 107 -5.42 -7.03 2.73
N ARG A 108 -4.12 -6.81 2.43
CA ARG A 108 -3.33 -7.72 1.60
C ARG A 108 -3.40 -9.16 2.10
N HIS A 109 -3.26 -9.40 3.39
CA HIS A 109 -3.31 -10.76 3.94
C HIS A 109 -4.68 -11.44 3.76
N MET A 110 -5.76 -10.67 3.81
CA MET A 110 -7.12 -11.19 3.59
C MET A 110 -7.40 -11.52 2.11
N HIS A 111 -6.68 -10.88 1.19
CA HIS A 111 -6.98 -10.93 -0.25
C HIS A 111 -5.86 -11.55 -1.10
N LEU A 112 -4.79 -12.12 -0.48
CA LEU A 112 -3.65 -12.71 -1.20
C LEU A 112 -4.07 -13.72 -2.27
N SER A 113 -5.06 -14.57 -1.98
CA SER A 113 -5.56 -15.59 -2.92
C SER A 113 -6.28 -14.99 -4.13
N ARG A 114 -6.78 -13.75 -4.03
CA ARG A 114 -7.49 -13.03 -5.10
C ARG A 114 -6.56 -12.10 -5.89
N VAL A 115 -5.35 -11.81 -5.38
CA VAL A 115 -4.39 -10.92 -6.05
C VAL A 115 -3.82 -11.64 -7.27
N SER A 116 -4.26 -11.24 -8.45
CA SER A 116 -3.72 -11.75 -9.71
C SER A 116 -2.44 -11.01 -10.10
N ARG A 117 -1.62 -11.63 -10.98
CA ARG A 117 -0.44 -10.97 -11.58
C ARG A 117 -0.79 -9.73 -12.43
N ARG A 118 -2.06 -9.58 -12.81
CA ARG A 118 -2.55 -8.44 -13.62
C ARG A 118 -2.90 -7.22 -12.78
N LEU A 119 -3.20 -7.38 -11.48
CA LEU A 119 -3.33 -6.26 -10.57
C LEU A 119 -1.95 -5.62 -10.43
N GLY A 120 -1.88 -4.30 -10.49
CA GLY A 120 -0.65 -3.52 -10.26
C GLY A 120 -0.04 -3.84 -8.90
N ASN A 121 0.58 -5.01 -8.77
CA ASN A 121 1.11 -5.51 -7.50
C ASN A 121 2.42 -4.79 -7.15
N PRO A 122 2.47 -3.98 -6.08
CA PRO A 122 3.67 -3.28 -5.65
C PRO A 122 4.88 -4.20 -5.45
N TYR A 123 4.67 -5.39 -4.87
CA TYR A 123 5.75 -6.38 -4.70
C TYR A 123 6.39 -6.78 -6.04
N LEU A 124 5.56 -7.00 -7.07
CA LEU A 124 6.07 -7.37 -8.39
C LEU A 124 6.82 -6.23 -9.07
N VAL A 125 6.52 -4.97 -8.74
CA VAL A 125 7.30 -3.82 -9.24
C VAL A 125 8.70 -3.85 -8.65
N PHE A 126 8.85 -3.97 -7.33
CA PHE A 126 10.18 -4.12 -6.69
C PHE A 126 10.93 -5.34 -7.22
N ARG A 127 10.25 -6.48 -7.36
CA ARG A 127 10.83 -7.69 -7.93
C ARG A 127 11.37 -7.49 -9.34
N THR A 128 10.60 -6.79 -10.19
CA THR A 128 11.03 -6.48 -11.56
C THR A 128 12.26 -5.58 -11.57
N VAL A 129 12.24 -4.50 -10.80
CA VAL A 129 13.36 -3.55 -10.68
C VAL A 129 14.63 -4.25 -10.20
N ILE A 130 14.56 -5.06 -9.14
CA ILE A 130 15.69 -5.82 -8.63
C ILE A 130 16.21 -6.83 -9.67
N GLY A 131 15.29 -7.56 -10.33
CA GLY A 131 15.65 -8.51 -11.36
C GLY A 131 16.32 -7.88 -12.58
N GLU A 132 15.91 -6.68 -12.95
CA GLU A 132 16.52 -5.89 -14.02
C GLU A 132 17.91 -5.41 -13.63
N ALA A 133 18.07 -4.91 -12.41
CA ALA A 133 19.37 -4.48 -11.88
C ALA A 133 20.40 -5.63 -11.84
N VAL A 134 19.98 -6.85 -11.45
CA VAL A 134 20.84 -8.04 -11.53
C VAL A 134 21.20 -8.36 -13.00
N ARG A 135 20.25 -8.33 -13.92
CA ARG A 135 20.48 -8.62 -15.35
C ARG A 135 21.44 -7.63 -16.01
N HIS A 136 21.37 -6.35 -15.61
CA HIS A 136 22.22 -5.29 -16.12
C HIS A 136 23.59 -5.18 -15.40
N GLY A 137 23.82 -5.99 -14.34
CA GLY A 137 25.05 -5.97 -13.57
C GLY A 137 25.19 -4.77 -12.62
N GLU A 138 24.11 -4.06 -12.32
CA GLU A 138 24.08 -2.95 -11.37
C GLU A 138 24.24 -3.43 -9.93
N ILE A 139 23.78 -4.66 -9.65
CA ILE A 139 23.94 -5.35 -8.36
C ILE A 139 24.38 -6.81 -8.59
N PRO A 140 25.04 -7.44 -7.59
CA PRO A 140 25.48 -8.83 -7.69
C PRO A 140 24.33 -9.82 -7.96
N ARG A 141 24.67 -10.99 -8.54
CA ARG A 141 23.71 -12.10 -8.68
C ARG A 141 23.26 -12.59 -7.31
N GLN A 142 21.96 -12.71 -7.13
CA GLN A 142 21.33 -13.07 -5.86
C GLN A 142 19.96 -13.69 -6.10
N ASP A 143 19.34 -14.26 -5.05
CA ASP A 143 17.97 -14.71 -5.07
C ASP A 143 17.01 -13.50 -5.11
N ILE A 144 16.32 -13.34 -6.24
CA ILE A 144 15.43 -12.20 -6.47
C ILE A 144 14.23 -12.18 -5.52
N GLU A 145 13.67 -13.36 -5.21
CA GLU A 145 12.50 -13.45 -4.31
C GLU A 145 12.90 -13.09 -2.88
N LEU A 146 14.04 -13.62 -2.40
CA LEU A 146 14.55 -13.30 -1.07
C LEU A 146 14.89 -11.82 -0.95
N SER A 147 15.62 -11.26 -1.92
CA SER A 147 16.01 -9.85 -1.94
C SER A 147 14.81 -8.92 -1.99
N THR A 148 13.80 -9.26 -2.80
CA THR A 148 12.55 -8.49 -2.85
C THR A 148 11.81 -8.54 -1.52
N SER A 149 11.77 -9.71 -0.87
CA SER A 149 11.13 -9.88 0.44
C SER A 149 11.85 -9.06 1.52
N MET A 150 13.18 -9.03 1.53
CA MET A 150 13.98 -8.22 2.46
C MET A 150 13.74 -6.73 2.26
N VAL A 151 13.79 -6.24 1.02
CA VAL A 151 13.54 -4.84 0.68
C VAL A 151 12.13 -4.41 1.04
N THR A 152 11.12 -5.15 0.60
CA THR A 152 9.72 -4.82 0.91
C THR A 152 9.42 -4.98 2.39
N GLY A 153 10.04 -5.95 3.06
CA GLY A 153 9.97 -6.12 4.51
C GLY A 153 10.52 -4.92 5.27
N ALA A 154 11.66 -4.37 4.88
CA ALA A 154 12.25 -3.17 5.49
C ALA A 154 11.31 -1.95 5.36
N ILE A 155 10.70 -1.75 4.19
CA ILE A 155 9.76 -0.66 3.95
C ILE A 155 8.49 -0.81 4.81
N ILE A 156 7.88 -2.00 4.79
CA ILE A 156 6.65 -2.29 5.53
C ILE A 156 6.89 -2.19 7.03
N GLN A 157 7.98 -2.78 7.54
CA GLN A 157 8.29 -2.74 8.97
C GLN A 157 8.56 -1.30 9.46
N THR A 158 9.13 -0.43 8.62
CA THR A 158 9.31 0.98 8.97
C THR A 158 7.95 1.68 9.14
N ILE A 159 6.98 1.40 8.26
CA ILE A 159 5.60 1.89 8.40
C ILE A 159 4.95 1.36 9.68
N ASP A 160 5.09 0.06 9.97
CA ASP A 160 4.51 -0.55 11.17
C ASP A 160 5.09 0.06 12.45
N VAL A 161 6.39 0.30 12.52
CA VAL A 161 7.03 0.98 13.65
C VAL A 161 6.45 2.38 13.85
N LYS A 162 6.25 3.15 12.77
CA LYS A 162 5.64 4.48 12.83
C LYS A 162 4.21 4.44 13.39
N ILE A 163 3.41 3.45 12.94
CA ILE A 163 2.01 3.30 13.37
C ILE A 163 1.90 2.87 14.84
N VAL A 164 2.73 1.90 15.24
CA VAL A 164 2.55 1.21 16.55
C VAL A 164 3.24 1.95 17.70
N SER A 165 4.39 2.55 17.44
CA SER A 165 5.25 3.05 18.53
C SER A 165 5.53 4.55 18.48
N ASP A 166 5.24 5.21 17.37
CA ASP A 166 5.60 6.62 17.08
C ASP A 166 7.07 6.96 17.41
N ARG A 167 7.96 5.95 17.36
CA ARG A 167 9.40 6.11 17.66
C ARG A 167 10.21 6.75 16.54
N LEU A 168 9.59 6.93 15.36
CA LEU A 168 10.20 7.63 14.24
C LEU A 168 9.72 9.08 14.25
N ASP A 169 10.62 10.01 14.55
CA ASP A 169 10.29 11.42 14.64
C ASP A 169 9.89 12.03 13.28
N GLY A 170 8.89 12.90 13.28
CA GLY A 170 8.44 13.64 12.12
C GLY A 170 7.73 12.80 11.04
N PRO A 171 7.52 13.36 9.84
CA PRO A 171 6.94 12.67 8.71
C PRO A 171 7.80 11.48 8.27
N LEU A 172 7.16 10.39 7.86
CA LEU A 172 7.86 9.18 7.41
C LEU A 172 8.73 9.43 6.17
N ALA A 173 8.31 10.36 5.30
CA ALA A 173 9.07 10.77 4.13
C ALA A 173 10.48 11.31 4.46
N HIS A 174 10.72 11.83 5.67
CA HIS A 174 12.05 12.27 6.12
C HIS A 174 13.03 11.09 6.28
N HIS A 175 12.53 9.88 6.49
CA HIS A 175 13.34 8.66 6.63
C HIS A 175 13.54 7.92 5.31
N ALA A 176 12.95 8.40 4.21
CA ALA A 176 12.92 7.68 2.93
C ALA A 176 14.33 7.40 2.38
N ASP A 177 15.22 8.37 2.41
CA ASP A 177 16.58 8.22 1.87
C ASP A 177 17.41 7.24 2.72
N ALA A 178 17.25 7.25 4.04
CA ALA A 178 17.92 6.31 4.94
C ALA A 178 17.43 4.88 4.70
N VAL A 179 16.12 4.67 4.55
CA VAL A 179 15.55 3.34 4.27
C VAL A 179 15.94 2.88 2.87
N ALA A 180 15.88 3.73 1.86
CA ALA A 180 16.31 3.39 0.51
C ALA A 180 17.80 3.00 0.46
N MET A 181 18.66 3.72 1.18
CA MET A 181 20.08 3.38 1.31
C MET A 181 20.28 2.03 2.03
N GLY A 182 19.52 1.75 3.07
CA GLY A 182 19.50 0.44 3.75
C GLY A 182 19.10 -0.69 2.79
N CYS A 183 18.04 -0.49 1.99
CA CYS A 183 17.62 -1.43 0.96
C CYS A 183 18.73 -1.67 -0.09
N LEU A 184 19.41 -0.61 -0.54
CA LEU A 184 20.50 -0.74 -1.51
C LEU A 184 21.69 -1.52 -0.94
N ARG A 185 22.04 -1.31 0.34
CA ARG A 185 23.10 -2.09 1.01
C ARG A 185 22.72 -3.57 1.10
N LEU A 186 21.47 -3.91 1.39
CA LEU A 186 20.98 -5.30 1.37
C LEU A 186 21.12 -5.95 -0.01
N LEU A 187 21.05 -5.16 -1.09
CA LEU A 187 21.19 -5.64 -2.46
C LEU A 187 22.65 -5.72 -2.94
N GLN A 188 23.57 -5.07 -2.27
CA GLN A 188 25.00 -5.05 -2.65
C GLN A 188 25.83 -6.14 -1.93
N GLY A 189 25.28 -6.74 -0.87
CA GLY A 189 25.94 -7.77 -0.07
C GLY A 189 26.78 -7.18 1.06
#